data_83d53b8df125e4f84c0d8d97ef8060e7
#
_entry.id   83d53b8df125e4f84c0d8d97ef8060e7
#
_cell.length_a   1.000
_cell.length_b   1.000
_cell.length_c   1.000
_cell.angle_alpha   90.00
_cell.angle_beta   90.00
_cell.angle_gamma   90.00
#
_symmetry.space_group_name_H-M   'P 1'
#
loop_
_entity.id
_entity.type
_entity.pdbx_description
1 polymer ?
#
loop_
_entity_poly.entity_id
_entity_poly.type
_entity_poly.pdbx_seq_one_letter_code
_entity_poly.pdbx_strand_id
1 'polypeptide(L)'
;MLKRHSISIRKCALLLLALLLGTAAEPAYAPEPAGFWTGPMQGAVPATLAGGTVIHTEDLQALLRRGDVVLVDVAPLPHRPEGLAADVLWTPPPHRSIPGSIWLPDVGRGEIEPAYDAWFRARLAELTEGGKERPVVLYCHPRCWASWNAAKRTIGYGYRQVYWYPDGVEGWQDADQPTVTTKAELPPS
;
A
#
# COMPACT_ATOMS: atom_id res chain seq x y z
N MET A 1 30.41 73.17 -38.02
CA MET A 1 30.22 71.92 -38.79
C MET A 1 30.41 70.76 -37.83
N LEU A 2 29.30 70.20 -37.26
CA LEU A 2 29.35 69.06 -36.39
C LEU A 2 28.91 67.86 -37.19
N LYS A 3 29.80 66.81 -37.38
CA LYS A 3 29.48 65.52 -37.94
C LYS A 3 28.81 64.71 -36.89
N ARG A 4 27.55 64.36 -37.11
CA ARG A 4 26.80 63.30 -36.30
C ARG A 4 27.28 61.94 -36.75
N HIS A 5 27.84 61.14 -35.82
CA HIS A 5 28.11 59.76 -36.01
C HIS A 5 26.85 58.98 -35.57
N SER A 6 26.24 58.29 -36.52
CA SER A 6 25.14 57.37 -36.32
C SER A 6 25.68 56.04 -35.81
N ILE A 7 25.34 55.68 -34.55
CA ILE A 7 25.66 54.38 -34.00
C ILE A 7 24.52 53.44 -34.37
N SER A 8 24.82 52.49 -35.26
CA SER A 8 23.90 51.42 -35.62
C SER A 8 23.81 50.40 -34.49
N ILE A 9 22.66 50.36 -33.80
CA ILE A 9 22.36 49.35 -32.79
C ILE A 9 21.94 48.08 -33.50
N ARG A 10 22.87 47.11 -33.65
CA ARG A 10 22.55 45.77 -34.07
C ARG A 10 21.82 45.08 -32.93
N LYS A 11 20.54 44.78 -33.16
CA LYS A 11 19.70 44.02 -32.27
C LYS A 11 20.18 42.56 -32.23
N CYS A 12 20.92 42.19 -31.17
CA CYS A 12 21.13 40.79 -30.83
C CYS A 12 19.83 40.24 -30.25
N ALA A 13 19.06 39.58 -31.06
CA ALA A 13 17.94 38.73 -30.61
C ALA A 13 18.53 37.46 -29.99
N LEU A 14 18.70 37.44 -28.67
CA LEU A 14 18.94 36.23 -27.92
C LEU A 14 17.64 35.42 -27.89
N LEU A 15 17.55 34.38 -28.73
CA LEU A 15 16.54 33.33 -28.59
C LEU A 15 16.86 32.55 -27.31
N LEU A 16 16.20 32.87 -26.22
CA LEU A 16 16.09 32.05 -25.04
C LEU A 16 15.12 30.88 -25.37
N LEU A 17 15.68 29.80 -25.86
CA LEU A 17 14.98 28.49 -25.98
C LEU A 17 14.82 27.95 -24.56
N ALA A 18 13.70 28.30 -23.90
CA ALA A 18 13.32 27.70 -22.64
C ALA A 18 12.98 26.24 -22.89
N LEU A 19 13.92 25.34 -22.58
CA LEU A 19 13.67 23.91 -22.49
C LEU A 19 12.71 23.68 -21.32
N LEU A 20 11.42 23.63 -21.61
CA LEU A 20 10.41 23.12 -20.68
C LEU A 20 10.64 21.61 -20.55
N LEU A 21 11.52 21.21 -19.63
CA LEU A 21 11.57 19.88 -19.11
C LEU A 21 10.27 19.68 -18.32
N GLY A 22 9.22 19.25 -19.02
CA GLY A 22 8.01 18.78 -18.38
C GLY A 22 8.39 17.59 -17.52
N THR A 23 8.48 17.78 -16.20
CA THR A 23 8.47 16.66 -15.27
C THR A 23 7.11 15.98 -15.46
N ALA A 24 7.09 14.85 -16.15
CA ALA A 24 5.91 14.00 -16.17
C ALA A 24 5.62 13.66 -14.70
N ALA A 25 4.53 14.20 -14.15
CA ALA A 25 4.05 13.79 -12.85
C ALA A 25 3.83 12.28 -12.93
N GLU A 26 4.39 11.52 -12.00
CA GLU A 26 4.06 10.10 -11.89
C GLU A 26 2.54 9.96 -11.81
N PRO A 27 1.94 9.00 -12.53
CA PRO A 27 0.51 8.80 -12.47
C PRO A 27 0.10 8.58 -11.02
N ALA A 28 -0.94 9.28 -10.58
CA ALA A 28 -1.45 9.18 -9.20
C ALA A 28 -1.81 7.72 -8.86
N TYR A 29 -2.21 6.93 -9.86
CA TYR A 29 -2.57 5.52 -9.74
C TYR A 29 -1.86 4.68 -10.80
N ALA A 30 -1.53 3.43 -10.42
CA ALA A 30 -1.05 2.43 -11.38
C ALA A 30 -2.24 1.75 -12.07
N PRO A 31 -2.05 1.22 -13.30
CA PRO A 31 -3.02 0.31 -13.89
C PRO A 31 -3.18 -0.95 -13.02
N GLU A 32 -4.42 -1.45 -12.91
CA GLU A 32 -4.68 -2.72 -12.24
C GLU A 32 -4.11 -3.90 -13.06
N PRO A 33 -3.16 -4.69 -12.52
CA PRO A 33 -2.60 -5.81 -13.25
C PRO A 33 -3.57 -7.02 -13.27
N ALA A 34 -3.49 -7.83 -14.34
CA ALA A 34 -4.27 -9.06 -14.44
C ALA A 34 -3.90 -10.09 -13.35
N GLY A 35 -2.60 -10.21 -13.04
CA GLY A 35 -2.04 -11.07 -12.00
C GLY A 35 -1.77 -10.34 -10.68
N PHE A 36 -0.93 -10.94 -9.85
CA PHE A 36 -0.37 -10.25 -8.68
C PHE A 36 0.75 -9.30 -9.10
N TRP A 37 0.92 -8.24 -8.34
CA TRP A 37 2.05 -7.35 -8.51
C TRP A 37 3.32 -7.98 -7.92
N THR A 38 4.38 -8.09 -8.73
CA THR A 38 5.67 -8.68 -8.36
C THR A 38 6.82 -7.65 -8.35
N GLY A 39 6.52 -6.40 -8.66
CA GLY A 39 7.48 -5.30 -8.62
C GLY A 39 7.71 -4.74 -7.21
N PRO A 40 8.30 -3.54 -7.10
CA PRO A 40 8.49 -2.87 -5.82
C PRO A 40 7.19 -2.76 -5.04
N MET A 41 7.21 -3.14 -3.75
CA MET A 41 6.00 -3.15 -2.94
C MET A 41 5.52 -1.73 -2.57
N GLN A 42 6.37 -0.72 -2.66
CA GLN A 42 6.03 0.69 -2.45
C GLN A 42 5.97 1.43 -3.80
N GLY A 43 4.96 2.24 -4.01
CA GLY A 43 4.79 3.02 -5.22
C GLY A 43 3.34 3.35 -5.52
N ALA A 44 3.05 3.84 -6.75
CA ALA A 44 1.69 4.04 -7.19
C ALA A 44 0.93 2.70 -7.19
N VAL A 45 -0.24 2.66 -6.58
CA VAL A 45 -1.14 1.49 -6.54
C VAL A 45 -2.38 1.76 -7.41
N PRO A 46 -3.16 0.74 -7.82
CA PRO A 46 -4.40 0.96 -8.55
C PRO A 46 -5.44 1.78 -7.77
N ALA A 47 -6.37 2.39 -8.49
CA ALA A 47 -7.59 2.95 -7.88
C ALA A 47 -8.71 1.91 -7.74
N THR A 48 -8.51 0.69 -8.24
CA THR A 48 -9.51 -0.37 -8.31
C THR A 48 -8.99 -1.70 -7.82
N LEU A 49 -9.91 -2.61 -7.52
CA LEU A 49 -9.64 -4.00 -7.20
C LEU A 49 -10.74 -4.86 -7.83
N ALA A 50 -10.46 -5.55 -8.92
CA ALA A 50 -11.43 -6.40 -9.59
C ALA A 50 -11.96 -7.50 -8.66
N GLY A 51 -13.27 -7.54 -8.49
CA GLY A 51 -13.96 -8.48 -7.61
C GLY A 51 -13.99 -8.09 -6.13
N GLY A 52 -13.43 -6.94 -5.76
CA GLY A 52 -13.47 -6.36 -4.41
C GLY A 52 -13.98 -4.93 -4.41
N THR A 53 -14.01 -4.33 -3.24
CA THR A 53 -14.41 -2.94 -3.02
C THR A 53 -13.26 -2.15 -2.42
N VAL A 54 -12.91 -1.03 -3.04
CA VAL A 54 -11.97 -0.06 -2.45
C VAL A 54 -12.74 0.79 -1.47
N ILE A 55 -12.21 0.94 -0.26
CA ILE A 55 -12.80 1.76 0.79
C ILE A 55 -11.76 2.73 1.36
N HIS A 56 -12.22 3.89 1.79
CA HIS A 56 -11.41 4.90 2.46
C HIS A 56 -11.73 4.98 3.95
N THR A 57 -11.04 5.85 4.68
CA THR A 57 -11.08 5.89 6.15
C THR A 57 -12.50 6.03 6.70
N GLU A 58 -13.36 6.87 6.12
CA GLU A 58 -14.75 7.04 6.57
C GLU A 58 -15.59 5.76 6.39
N ASP A 59 -15.40 5.08 5.25
CA ASP A 59 -16.07 3.80 4.95
C ASP A 59 -15.63 2.72 5.93
N LEU A 60 -14.31 2.64 6.20
CA LEU A 60 -13.76 1.70 7.17
C LEU A 60 -14.34 1.94 8.57
N GLN A 61 -14.39 3.19 9.03
CA GLN A 61 -15.03 3.54 10.29
C GLN A 61 -16.49 3.10 10.33
N ALA A 62 -17.24 3.34 9.24
CA ALA A 62 -18.64 2.94 9.15
C ALA A 62 -18.79 1.41 9.18
N LEU A 63 -17.88 0.67 8.52
CA LEU A 63 -17.87 -0.78 8.50
C LEU A 63 -17.58 -1.36 9.89
N LEU A 64 -16.58 -0.80 10.59
CA LEU A 64 -16.21 -1.22 11.96
C LEU A 64 -17.34 -0.95 12.97
N ARG A 65 -18.09 0.15 12.81
CA ARG A 65 -19.27 0.42 13.70
C ARG A 65 -20.40 -0.59 13.50
N ARG A 66 -20.53 -1.22 12.35
CA ARG A 66 -21.53 -2.27 12.11
C ARG A 66 -21.17 -3.58 12.80
N GLY A 67 -19.88 -3.76 13.10
CA GLY A 67 -19.36 -5.01 13.64
C GLY A 67 -19.24 -6.11 12.60
N ASP A 68 -18.84 -7.31 13.04
CA ASP A 68 -18.73 -8.53 12.21
C ASP A 68 -17.84 -8.39 10.97
N VAL A 69 -16.73 -7.65 11.09
CA VAL A 69 -15.71 -7.51 10.05
C VAL A 69 -14.39 -8.12 10.51
N VAL A 70 -13.75 -8.89 9.64
CA VAL A 70 -12.38 -9.36 9.83
C VAL A 70 -11.42 -8.31 9.27
N LEU A 71 -10.60 -7.75 10.15
CA LEU A 71 -9.64 -6.72 9.78
C LEU A 71 -8.23 -7.31 9.78
N VAL A 72 -7.57 -7.33 8.62
CA VAL A 72 -6.28 -7.98 8.41
C VAL A 72 -5.24 -6.95 8.01
N ASP A 73 -4.26 -6.76 8.87
CA ASP A 73 -3.05 -6.03 8.58
C ASP A 73 -2.07 -6.98 7.86
N VAL A 74 -1.59 -6.60 6.70
CA VAL A 74 -0.65 -7.40 5.90
C VAL A 74 0.68 -6.69 5.67
N ALA A 75 0.97 -5.68 6.49
CA ALA A 75 2.25 -5.00 6.43
C ALA A 75 3.41 -5.99 6.60
N PRO A 76 4.50 -5.85 5.83
CA PRO A 76 5.61 -6.78 5.89
C PRO A 76 6.30 -6.74 7.26
N LEU A 77 6.95 -7.84 7.60
CA LEU A 77 7.84 -7.86 8.77
C LEU A 77 8.99 -6.86 8.57
N PRO A 78 9.33 -6.09 9.60
CA PRO A 78 10.52 -5.27 9.54
C PRO A 78 11.77 -6.16 9.51
N HIS A 79 12.63 -5.91 8.55
CA HIS A 79 13.92 -6.59 8.42
C HIS A 79 15.03 -5.75 9.05
N ARG A 80 16.07 -6.44 9.52
CA ARG A 80 17.31 -5.78 9.96
C ARG A 80 17.84 -4.93 8.80
N PRO A 81 18.17 -3.65 9.03
CA PRO A 81 18.71 -2.79 7.97
C PRO A 81 19.98 -3.39 7.35
N GLU A 82 20.06 -3.32 6.02
CA GLU A 82 21.27 -3.67 5.31
C GLU A 82 22.43 -2.77 5.75
N GLY A 83 23.63 -3.34 5.87
CA GLY A 83 24.83 -2.60 6.30
C GLY A 83 24.94 -2.35 7.81
N LEU A 84 23.97 -2.73 8.62
CA LEU A 84 24.12 -2.68 10.08
C LEU A 84 25.16 -3.72 10.53
N ALA A 85 26.20 -3.29 11.26
CA ALA A 85 27.29 -4.16 11.70
C ALA A 85 26.76 -5.36 12.50
N ALA A 86 27.35 -6.55 12.31
CA ALA A 86 26.82 -7.80 12.84
C ALA A 86 26.72 -7.84 14.37
N ASP A 87 27.60 -7.11 15.06
CA ASP A 87 27.67 -6.98 16.50
C ASP A 87 26.66 -5.97 17.11
N VAL A 88 26.00 -5.18 16.27
CA VAL A 88 24.95 -4.25 16.73
C VAL A 88 23.65 -5.02 16.97
N LEU A 89 23.19 -5.00 18.21
CA LEU A 89 21.87 -5.56 18.52
C LEU A 89 20.78 -4.75 17.81
N TRP A 90 19.96 -5.43 17.03
CA TRP A 90 18.80 -4.84 16.40
C TRP A 90 17.52 -5.53 16.87
N THR A 91 16.54 -4.73 17.25
CA THR A 91 15.21 -5.19 17.60
C THR A 91 14.21 -4.47 16.68
N PRO A 92 13.28 -5.19 16.03
CA PRO A 92 12.27 -4.54 15.22
C PRO A 92 11.44 -3.58 16.07
N PRO A 93 11.04 -2.42 15.52
CA PRO A 93 10.14 -1.51 16.21
C PRO A 93 8.79 -2.19 16.49
N PRO A 94 8.05 -1.77 17.53
CA PRO A 94 6.71 -2.24 17.77
C PRO A 94 5.81 -1.95 16.54
N HIS A 95 5.12 -2.96 16.05
CA HIS A 95 4.18 -2.80 14.95
C HIS A 95 2.86 -2.20 15.45
N ARG A 96 2.37 -1.17 14.76
CA ARG A 96 1.14 -0.45 15.09
C ARG A 96 0.07 -0.79 14.07
N SER A 97 -1.06 -1.31 14.55
CA SER A 97 -2.22 -1.69 13.73
C SER A 97 -3.48 -0.94 14.16
N ILE A 98 -4.47 -0.94 13.30
CA ILE A 98 -5.84 -0.50 13.63
C ILE A 98 -6.40 -1.47 14.69
N PRO A 99 -7.09 -0.98 15.74
CA PRO A 99 -7.62 -1.85 16.79
C PRO A 99 -8.54 -2.96 16.24
N GLY A 100 -8.36 -4.17 16.73
CA GLY A 100 -9.08 -5.36 16.26
C GLY A 100 -8.44 -6.05 15.05
N SER A 101 -7.35 -5.55 14.51
CA SER A 101 -6.62 -6.21 13.42
C SER A 101 -5.88 -7.45 13.88
N ILE A 102 -5.84 -8.42 12.98
CA ILE A 102 -4.89 -9.54 13.01
C ILE A 102 -3.76 -9.19 12.04
N TRP A 103 -2.50 -9.26 12.49
CA TRP A 103 -1.35 -8.99 11.63
C TRP A 103 -0.80 -10.28 11.02
N LEU A 104 -1.01 -10.44 9.71
CA LEU A 104 -0.53 -11.56 8.88
C LEU A 104 0.52 -11.02 7.90
N PRO A 105 1.76 -10.86 8.31
CA PRO A 105 2.78 -10.24 7.47
C PRO A 105 3.08 -11.06 6.23
N ASP A 106 3.62 -10.40 5.19
CA ASP A 106 4.14 -11.01 3.96
C ASP A 106 3.16 -11.81 3.07
N VAL A 107 1.90 -12.03 3.50
CA VAL A 107 0.87 -12.70 2.68
C VAL A 107 0.51 -11.93 1.41
N GLY A 108 0.89 -10.67 1.34
CA GLY A 108 0.66 -9.77 0.21
C GLY A 108 1.82 -9.68 -0.78
N ARG A 109 2.86 -10.48 -0.67
CA ARG A 109 3.89 -10.56 -1.72
C ARG A 109 3.29 -11.06 -3.03
N GLY A 110 3.83 -10.63 -4.17
CA GLY A 110 3.35 -11.08 -5.49
C GLY A 110 3.50 -12.60 -5.64
N GLU A 111 4.65 -13.11 -5.23
CA GLU A 111 4.96 -14.53 -5.15
C GLU A 111 5.11 -14.92 -3.68
N ILE A 112 4.43 -15.98 -3.27
CA ILE A 112 4.56 -16.59 -1.94
C ILE A 112 4.65 -18.10 -2.11
N GLU A 113 5.35 -18.75 -1.18
CA GLU A 113 5.47 -20.20 -1.16
C GLU A 113 4.10 -20.88 -1.00
N PRO A 114 3.85 -22.03 -1.66
CA PRO A 114 2.56 -22.71 -1.58
C PRO A 114 2.10 -23.01 -0.15
N ALA A 115 3.03 -23.33 0.75
CA ALA A 115 2.72 -23.57 2.15
C ALA A 115 2.25 -22.29 2.86
N TYR A 116 2.83 -21.15 2.51
CA TYR A 116 2.45 -19.84 3.05
C TYR A 116 1.06 -19.41 2.54
N ASP A 117 0.78 -19.65 1.25
CA ASP A 117 -0.54 -19.42 0.64
C ASP A 117 -1.61 -20.29 1.30
N ALA A 118 -1.32 -21.57 1.51
CA ALA A 118 -2.22 -22.49 2.19
C ALA A 118 -2.51 -22.08 3.64
N TRP A 119 -1.48 -21.62 4.36
CA TRP A 119 -1.64 -21.09 5.71
C TRP A 119 -2.51 -19.83 5.73
N PHE A 120 -2.27 -18.87 4.84
CA PHE A 120 -3.09 -17.67 4.76
C PHE A 120 -4.57 -17.99 4.50
N ARG A 121 -4.83 -18.91 3.55
CA ARG A 121 -6.18 -19.38 3.26
C ARG A 121 -6.84 -20.06 4.48
N ALA A 122 -6.10 -20.90 5.19
CA ALA A 122 -6.59 -21.57 6.41
C ALA A 122 -6.89 -20.55 7.51
N ARG A 123 -5.98 -19.59 7.71
CA ARG A 123 -6.15 -18.56 8.74
C ARG A 123 -7.34 -17.67 8.46
N LEU A 124 -7.58 -17.27 7.21
CA LEU A 124 -8.79 -16.55 6.82
C LEU A 124 -10.05 -17.37 7.09
N ALA A 125 -10.03 -18.69 6.82
CA ALA A 125 -11.17 -19.55 7.09
C ALA A 125 -11.47 -19.62 8.59
N GLU A 126 -10.47 -19.69 9.46
CA GLU A 126 -10.65 -19.62 10.91
C GLU A 126 -11.24 -18.28 11.34
N LEU A 127 -10.67 -17.17 10.89
CA LEU A 127 -11.12 -15.82 11.24
C LEU A 127 -12.55 -15.53 10.79
N THR A 128 -12.98 -16.12 9.69
CA THR A 128 -14.33 -15.96 9.13
C THR A 128 -15.28 -17.11 9.52
N GLU A 129 -14.85 -18.03 10.37
CA GLU A 129 -15.63 -19.23 10.75
C GLU A 129 -16.12 -20.03 9.52
N GLY A 130 -15.31 -20.03 8.45
CA GLY A 130 -15.63 -20.65 7.16
C GLY A 130 -16.57 -19.84 6.26
N GLY A 131 -17.11 -18.72 6.74
CA GLY A 131 -18.10 -17.90 6.03
C GLY A 131 -17.45 -17.05 4.92
N LYS A 132 -17.79 -17.34 3.66
CA LYS A 132 -17.28 -16.59 2.50
C LYS A 132 -17.99 -15.24 2.28
N GLU A 133 -19.11 -15.03 2.95
CA GLU A 133 -19.86 -13.77 2.94
C GLU A 133 -19.46 -12.82 4.07
N ARG A 134 -18.61 -13.25 5.02
CA ARG A 134 -18.13 -12.39 6.08
C ARG A 134 -17.22 -11.31 5.53
N PRO A 135 -17.42 -10.03 5.84
CA PRO A 135 -16.58 -8.94 5.37
C PRO A 135 -15.12 -9.09 5.82
N VAL A 136 -14.18 -9.01 4.88
CA VAL A 136 -12.75 -9.03 5.14
C VAL A 136 -12.12 -7.76 4.58
N VAL A 137 -11.48 -7.00 5.44
CA VAL A 137 -10.72 -5.80 5.06
C VAL A 137 -9.24 -6.10 5.10
N LEU A 138 -8.53 -5.83 4.01
CA LEU A 138 -7.08 -5.97 3.89
C LEU A 138 -6.46 -4.58 3.80
N TYR A 139 -5.43 -4.32 4.61
CA TYR A 139 -4.69 -3.06 4.58
C TYR A 139 -3.21 -3.26 4.96
N CYS A 140 -2.39 -2.26 4.73
CA CYS A 140 -1.02 -2.14 5.22
C CYS A 140 -0.65 -0.65 5.40
N HIS A 141 0.28 -0.14 4.63
CA HIS A 141 0.66 1.27 4.55
C HIS A 141 0.09 1.92 3.27
N PRO A 142 -0.01 3.24 3.18
CA PRO A 142 -0.34 3.92 1.93
C PRO A 142 0.65 3.56 0.82
N ARG A 143 0.14 3.49 -0.42
CA ARG A 143 0.97 3.18 -1.59
C ARG A 143 1.70 1.82 -1.49
N CYS A 144 1.15 0.89 -0.75
CA CYS A 144 1.73 -0.45 -0.56
C CYS A 144 0.93 -1.52 -1.31
N TRP A 145 1.59 -2.22 -2.23
CA TRP A 145 0.99 -3.27 -3.04
C TRP A 145 0.63 -4.55 -2.25
N ALA A 146 1.21 -4.72 -1.06
CA ALA A 146 0.97 -5.93 -0.28
C ALA A 146 -0.52 -6.09 0.07
N SER A 147 -1.20 -5.02 0.49
CA SER A 147 -2.63 -5.09 0.80
C SER A 147 -3.50 -5.32 -0.44
N TRP A 148 -3.14 -4.76 -1.60
CA TRP A 148 -3.82 -5.03 -2.85
C TRP A 148 -3.68 -6.50 -3.28
N ASN A 149 -2.46 -7.04 -3.25
CA ASN A 149 -2.19 -8.44 -3.57
C ASN A 149 -2.92 -9.40 -2.60
N ALA A 150 -2.88 -9.11 -1.30
CA ALA A 150 -3.58 -9.92 -0.30
C ALA A 150 -5.10 -9.91 -0.51
N ALA A 151 -5.68 -8.75 -0.85
CA ALA A 151 -7.09 -8.64 -1.16
C ALA A 151 -7.45 -9.44 -2.43
N LYS A 152 -6.63 -9.33 -3.49
CA LYS A 152 -6.80 -10.13 -4.71
C LYS A 152 -6.73 -11.64 -4.43
N ARG A 153 -5.80 -12.08 -3.57
CA ARG A 153 -5.71 -13.48 -3.12
C ARG A 153 -6.97 -13.92 -2.39
N THR A 154 -7.44 -13.09 -1.47
CA THR A 154 -8.66 -13.35 -0.70
C THR A 154 -9.89 -13.52 -1.60
N ILE A 155 -10.01 -12.70 -2.65
CA ILE A 155 -11.03 -12.88 -3.71
C ILE A 155 -10.84 -14.23 -4.42
N GLY A 156 -9.61 -14.58 -4.79
CA GLY A 156 -9.26 -15.86 -5.39
C GLY A 156 -9.59 -17.08 -4.52
N TYR A 157 -9.65 -16.91 -3.21
CA TYR A 157 -10.10 -17.96 -2.27
C TYR A 157 -11.63 -18.07 -2.18
N GLY A 158 -12.37 -17.26 -2.92
CA GLY A 158 -13.83 -17.29 -3.02
C GLY A 158 -14.57 -16.42 -1.99
N TYR A 159 -13.88 -15.52 -1.30
CA TYR A 159 -14.54 -14.52 -0.47
C TYR A 159 -15.25 -13.47 -1.34
N ARG A 160 -16.46 -13.07 -0.96
CA ARG A 160 -17.32 -12.20 -1.78
C ARG A 160 -17.41 -10.77 -1.25
N GLN A 161 -17.16 -10.55 0.03
CA GLN A 161 -17.13 -9.23 0.65
C GLN A 161 -15.68 -8.87 1.03
N VAL A 162 -14.84 -8.65 0.01
CA VAL A 162 -13.45 -8.26 0.17
C VAL A 162 -13.32 -6.77 -0.03
N TYR A 163 -12.79 -6.11 0.99
CA TYR A 163 -12.53 -4.68 1.01
C TYR A 163 -11.03 -4.44 1.04
N TRP A 164 -10.56 -3.57 0.18
CA TRP A 164 -9.20 -3.07 0.22
C TRP A 164 -9.18 -1.64 0.72
N TYR A 165 -8.37 -1.40 1.75
CA TYR A 165 -8.20 -0.09 2.36
C TYR A 165 -6.79 0.45 2.05
N PRO A 166 -6.63 1.22 0.94
CA PRO A 166 -5.33 1.72 0.46
C PRO A 166 -4.73 2.85 1.31
N ASP A 167 -5.55 3.56 2.12
CA ASP A 167 -5.07 4.66 2.95
C ASP A 167 -4.16 4.15 4.09
N GLY A 168 -4.26 2.87 4.43
CA GLY A 168 -3.39 2.20 5.37
C GLY A 168 -3.51 2.70 6.82
N VAL A 169 -2.59 2.24 7.66
CA VAL A 169 -2.59 2.64 9.08
C VAL A 169 -2.34 4.14 9.24
N GLU A 170 -1.60 4.77 8.35
CA GLU A 170 -1.35 6.22 8.35
C GLU A 170 -2.64 7.00 8.06
N GLY A 171 -3.43 6.61 7.05
CA GLY A 171 -4.72 7.26 6.78
C GLY A 171 -5.71 7.12 7.93
N TRP A 172 -5.62 6.02 8.69
CA TRP A 172 -6.36 5.85 9.94
C TRP A 172 -5.89 6.83 11.02
N GLN A 173 -4.57 7.02 11.17
CA GLN A 173 -3.98 7.96 12.12
C GLN A 173 -4.23 9.42 11.72
N ASP A 174 -4.18 9.75 10.44
CA ASP A 174 -4.47 11.08 9.91
C ASP A 174 -5.92 11.54 10.20
N ALA A 175 -6.81 10.57 10.43
CA ALA A 175 -8.18 10.81 10.89
C ALA A 175 -8.32 10.79 12.43
N ASP A 176 -7.23 11.01 13.16
CA ASP A 176 -7.16 11.05 14.63
C ASP A 176 -7.65 9.74 15.31
N GLN A 177 -7.54 8.61 14.62
CA GLN A 177 -7.98 7.34 15.18
C GLN A 177 -6.83 6.62 15.92
N PRO A 178 -7.13 5.90 17.01
CA PRO A 178 -6.13 5.22 17.82
C PRO A 178 -5.53 4.00 17.09
N THR A 179 -4.29 3.66 17.42
CA THR A 179 -3.65 2.42 17.02
C THR A 179 -3.20 1.61 18.23
N VAL A 180 -3.03 0.31 18.04
CA VAL A 180 -2.55 -0.61 19.07
C VAL A 180 -1.28 -1.33 18.62
N THR A 181 -0.45 -1.76 19.57
CA THR A 181 0.67 -2.65 19.26
C THR A 181 0.14 -4.05 19.01
N THR A 182 0.52 -4.63 17.86
CA THR A 182 0.06 -5.96 17.43
C THR A 182 1.26 -6.88 17.20
N LYS A 183 1.11 -8.15 17.53
CA LYS A 183 2.11 -9.18 17.26
C LYS A 183 1.79 -9.87 15.94
N ALA A 184 2.83 -10.18 15.16
CA ALA A 184 2.69 -10.97 13.95
C ALA A 184 2.21 -12.39 14.27
N GLU A 185 1.26 -12.88 13.49
CA GLU A 185 0.99 -14.30 13.37
C GLU A 185 1.74 -14.84 12.16
N LEU A 186 2.44 -15.94 12.35
CA LEU A 186 3.25 -16.59 11.33
C LEU A 186 2.78 -18.03 11.15
N PRO A 187 3.04 -18.65 9.98
CA PRO A 187 2.81 -20.08 9.82
C PRO A 187 3.60 -20.87 10.86
N PRO A 188 3.10 -22.02 11.29
CA PRO A 188 3.87 -22.94 12.13
C PRO A 188 5.16 -23.34 11.41
N SER A 189 6.26 -23.40 12.19
CA SER A 189 7.59 -23.84 11.74
C SER A 189 7.62 -25.32 11.39
#